data_98a456659f9ef30a7999069171973dad
#
_entry.id   98a456659f9ef30a7999069171973dad
#
_cell.length_a   1.000
_cell.length_b   1.000
_cell.length_c   1.000
_cell.angle_alpha   90.00
_cell.angle_beta   90.00
_cell.angle_gamma   90.00
#
_symmetry.space_group_name_H-M   'P 1'
#
loop_
_entity.id
_entity.type
_entity.pdbx_description
1 polymer ?
#
loop_
_entity_poly.entity_id
_entity_poly.type
_entity_poly.pdbx_seq_one_letter_code
_entity_poly.pdbx_strand_id
1 'polypeptide(L)'
;MELKSTNKAFGGEVRKYTHASTATGTDMTFSVYVPPAASLAKCPVIYYLSGLTCTDDNAVQKGGAFQACAELGCMMVFPDTSPRGDDVADDDAYDLGKGAGFYVDATADPWAKNFKMYTYITEELPALIESNLPAAPGLKSICGHSMGGHGALTIALKSPDAWASTSAFAPICNPTECPWGQKAFAAYGVDGAAHDATTLLKAAGAAVYPDILIDQGLNDQFLAEQLGVDAFEAAAKSVGQKVSIRKHPGFDHSYFFISSFMADHVKFHADALNKKAENALVDVAVTDDAALAEFAKTAGKPIT
;
A
#
# COMPACT_ATOMS: atom_id res chain seq x y z
N MET A 1 19.24 4.25 7.83
CA MET A 1 18.92 4.28 6.36
C MET A 1 19.87 5.23 5.65
N GLU A 2 20.23 4.93 4.41
CA GLU A 2 21.17 5.68 3.58
C GLU A 2 20.41 6.32 2.39
N LEU A 3 20.58 7.63 2.20
CA LEU A 3 20.02 8.36 1.06
C LEU A 3 20.87 8.06 -0.19
N LYS A 4 20.25 7.50 -1.23
CA LYS A 4 20.92 7.15 -2.49
C LYS A 4 20.78 8.23 -3.56
N SER A 5 19.62 8.88 -3.64
CA SER A 5 19.39 9.97 -4.60
C SER A 5 18.26 10.89 -4.12
N THR A 6 18.28 12.12 -4.65
CA THR A 6 17.22 13.12 -4.48
C THR A 6 16.95 13.80 -5.81
N ASN A 7 15.69 13.85 -6.21
CA ASN A 7 15.23 14.56 -7.42
C ASN A 7 14.11 15.52 -7.07
N LYS A 8 14.06 16.68 -7.72
CA LYS A 8 12.97 17.65 -7.55
C LYS A 8 11.77 17.26 -8.43
N ALA A 9 10.57 17.30 -7.86
CA ALA A 9 9.32 17.10 -8.58
C ALA A 9 8.19 17.91 -7.91
N PHE A 10 7.44 18.70 -8.68
CA PHE A 10 6.27 19.47 -8.21
C PHE A 10 6.51 20.25 -6.90
N GLY A 11 7.67 20.91 -6.80
CA GLY A 11 8.08 21.67 -5.61
C GLY A 11 8.54 20.82 -4.42
N GLY A 12 8.31 19.53 -4.44
CA GLY A 12 8.78 18.55 -3.45
C GLY A 12 10.03 17.80 -3.89
N GLU A 13 10.30 16.67 -3.26
CA GLU A 13 11.46 15.83 -3.52
C GLU A 13 11.08 14.34 -3.60
N VAL A 14 11.61 13.66 -4.61
CA VAL A 14 11.64 12.19 -4.68
C VAL A 14 12.98 11.75 -4.13
N ARG A 15 12.97 11.02 -3.04
CA ARG A 15 14.17 10.52 -2.37
C ARG A 15 14.19 9.00 -2.41
N LYS A 16 15.33 8.42 -2.77
CA LYS A 16 15.54 6.96 -2.74
C LYS A 16 16.46 6.62 -1.57
N TYR A 17 16.08 5.60 -0.82
CA TYR A 17 16.82 5.12 0.34
C TYR A 17 17.08 3.62 0.26
N THR A 18 18.18 3.20 0.89
CA THR A 18 18.43 1.80 1.28
C THR A 18 18.62 1.71 2.78
N HIS A 19 18.29 0.56 3.34
CA HIS A 19 18.56 0.26 4.75
C HIS A 19 18.68 -1.26 4.94
N ALA A 20 19.51 -1.66 5.92
CA ALA A 20 19.52 -3.04 6.37
C ALA A 20 18.19 -3.33 7.09
N SER A 21 17.39 -4.23 6.50
CA SER A 21 16.11 -4.63 7.06
C SER A 21 16.30 -5.78 8.04
N THR A 22 15.70 -5.63 9.21
CA THR A 22 15.66 -6.70 10.23
C THR A 22 14.60 -7.74 9.89
N ALA A 23 13.51 -7.34 9.26
CA ALA A 23 12.43 -8.24 8.84
C ALA A 23 12.90 -9.20 7.75
N THR A 24 13.55 -8.70 6.70
CA THR A 24 13.99 -9.51 5.56
C THR A 24 15.40 -10.07 5.71
N GLY A 25 16.21 -9.50 6.62
CA GLY A 25 17.63 -9.87 6.76
C GLY A 25 18.48 -9.48 5.55
N THR A 26 18.04 -8.52 4.75
CA THR A 26 18.70 -8.01 3.53
C THR A 26 18.69 -6.50 3.51
N ASP A 27 19.47 -5.90 2.61
CA ASP A 27 19.28 -4.51 2.26
C ASP A 27 17.97 -4.36 1.47
N MET A 28 17.08 -3.49 1.98
CA MET A 28 15.84 -3.13 1.31
C MET A 28 15.91 -1.72 0.76
N THR A 29 15.31 -1.52 -0.42
CA THR A 29 15.22 -0.23 -1.10
C THR A 29 13.78 0.26 -1.08
N PHE A 30 13.60 1.55 -0.85
CA PHE A 30 12.33 2.24 -1.05
C PHE A 30 12.57 3.66 -1.57
N SER A 31 11.57 4.18 -2.27
CA SER A 31 11.52 5.57 -2.66
C SER A 31 10.39 6.29 -1.92
N VAL A 32 10.54 7.60 -1.71
CA VAL A 32 9.51 8.41 -1.07
C VAL A 32 9.39 9.76 -1.76
N TYR A 33 8.16 10.18 -2.04
CA TYR A 33 7.87 11.56 -2.38
C TYR A 33 7.59 12.35 -1.10
N VAL A 34 8.33 13.44 -0.91
CA VAL A 34 8.18 14.38 0.20
C VAL A 34 7.60 15.68 -0.36
N PRO A 35 6.34 16.05 -0.04
CA PRO A 35 5.69 17.24 -0.59
C PRO A 35 6.25 18.54 -0.03
N PRO A 36 6.02 19.68 -0.68
CA PRO A 36 6.43 21.00 -0.14
C PRO A 36 5.89 21.29 1.26
N ALA A 37 4.69 20.82 1.57
CA ALA A 37 4.04 20.96 2.88
C ALA A 37 4.88 20.39 4.04
N ALA A 38 5.75 19.43 3.77
CA ALA A 38 6.65 18.81 4.76
C ALA A 38 7.67 19.78 5.37
N SER A 39 7.88 20.94 4.76
CA SER A 39 8.69 22.02 5.35
C SER A 39 7.98 22.79 6.47
N LEU A 40 6.66 22.65 6.58
CA LEU A 40 5.81 23.37 7.52
C LEU A 40 5.29 22.49 8.65
N ALA A 41 4.98 21.22 8.35
CA ALA A 41 4.40 20.27 9.28
C ALA A 41 4.70 18.83 8.88
N LYS A 42 4.48 17.88 9.80
CA LYS A 42 4.48 16.45 9.47
C LYS A 42 3.29 16.12 8.56
N CYS A 43 3.53 15.30 7.55
CA CYS A 43 2.56 14.94 6.52
C CYS A 43 2.00 13.53 6.74
N PRO A 44 0.71 13.30 6.39
CA PRO A 44 0.17 11.95 6.29
C PRO A 44 0.86 11.17 5.18
N VAL A 45 0.84 9.84 5.29
CA VAL A 45 1.61 8.95 4.41
C VAL A 45 0.70 7.98 3.67
N ILE A 46 0.89 7.85 2.36
CA ILE A 46 0.27 6.83 1.52
C ILE A 46 1.36 5.82 1.14
N TYR A 47 1.15 4.54 1.43
CA TYR A 47 2.03 3.45 1.00
C TYR A 47 1.49 2.87 -0.30
N TYR A 48 2.31 2.89 -1.37
CA TYR A 48 1.96 2.31 -2.66
C TYR A 48 2.73 1.02 -2.88
N LEU A 49 2.01 -0.09 -2.97
CA LEU A 49 2.55 -1.43 -3.20
C LEU A 49 2.50 -1.75 -4.70
N SER A 50 3.67 -2.04 -5.26
CA SER A 50 3.79 -2.38 -6.69
C SER A 50 3.41 -3.84 -6.99
N GLY A 51 3.11 -4.12 -8.26
CA GLY A 51 2.79 -5.45 -8.76
C GLY A 51 4.01 -6.34 -9.01
N LEU A 52 3.77 -7.52 -9.56
CA LEU A 52 4.79 -8.50 -9.93
C LEU A 52 5.91 -7.87 -10.77
N THR A 53 7.13 -8.32 -10.53
CA THR A 53 8.37 -7.92 -11.22
C THR A 53 8.85 -6.49 -10.98
N CYS A 54 8.04 -5.65 -10.35
CA CYS A 54 8.37 -4.26 -10.07
C CYS A 54 9.40 -4.13 -8.95
N THR A 55 10.07 -2.98 -8.95
CA THR A 55 10.84 -2.44 -7.83
C THR A 55 10.17 -1.17 -7.32
N ASP A 56 10.82 -0.46 -6.40
CA ASP A 56 10.41 0.89 -5.97
C ASP A 56 10.32 1.89 -7.14
N ASP A 57 11.13 1.73 -8.19
CA ASP A 57 11.23 2.68 -9.31
C ASP A 57 10.02 2.66 -10.27
N ASN A 58 9.35 1.54 -10.44
CA ASN A 58 8.31 1.44 -11.47
C ASN A 58 7.19 2.47 -11.27
N ALA A 59 6.63 2.54 -10.07
CA ALA A 59 5.56 3.49 -9.75
C ALA A 59 6.08 4.93 -9.61
N VAL A 60 7.30 5.10 -9.09
CA VAL A 60 7.98 6.40 -9.00
C VAL A 60 8.09 7.05 -10.38
N GLN A 61 8.54 6.29 -11.38
CA GLN A 61 8.77 6.82 -12.74
C GLN A 61 7.49 6.94 -13.58
N LYS A 62 6.48 6.12 -13.32
CA LYS A 62 5.36 5.93 -14.24
C LYS A 62 3.98 6.16 -13.60
N GLY A 63 3.88 6.19 -12.27
CA GLY A 63 2.59 6.19 -11.56
C GLY A 63 1.85 7.53 -11.56
N GLY A 64 2.53 8.67 -11.75
CA GLY A 64 1.89 9.97 -11.87
C GLY A 64 1.35 10.58 -10.56
N ALA A 65 1.81 10.13 -9.39
CA ALA A 65 1.27 10.53 -8.09
C ALA A 65 1.70 11.93 -7.60
N PHE A 66 2.85 12.43 -8.03
CA PHE A 66 3.55 13.50 -7.31
C PHE A 66 2.83 14.85 -7.32
N GLN A 67 2.16 15.21 -8.42
CA GLN A 67 1.40 16.44 -8.48
C GLN A 67 0.28 16.44 -7.43
N ALA A 68 -0.54 15.40 -7.41
CA ALA A 68 -1.62 15.28 -6.45
C ALA A 68 -1.11 15.22 -5.00
N CYS A 69 0.00 14.50 -4.77
CA CYS A 69 0.65 14.47 -3.46
C CYS A 69 1.17 15.85 -3.02
N ALA A 70 1.71 16.65 -3.95
CA ALA A 70 2.14 18.02 -3.66
C ALA A 70 0.97 18.94 -3.28
N GLU A 71 -0.10 18.88 -4.07
CA GLU A 71 -1.31 19.70 -3.88
C GLU A 71 -2.06 19.34 -2.60
N LEU A 72 -2.11 18.05 -2.24
CA LEU A 72 -2.83 17.55 -1.06
C LEU A 72 -1.95 17.36 0.18
N GLY A 73 -0.64 17.68 0.09
CA GLY A 73 0.31 17.62 1.21
C GLY A 73 0.58 16.23 1.75
N CYS A 74 0.41 15.18 0.96
CA CYS A 74 0.67 13.81 1.36
C CYS A 74 2.07 13.35 0.95
N MET A 75 2.77 12.64 1.82
CA MET A 75 3.90 11.81 1.43
C MET A 75 3.41 10.54 0.74
N MET A 76 4.21 10.00 -0.19
CA MET A 76 3.93 8.69 -0.76
C MET A 76 5.20 7.83 -0.77
N VAL A 77 5.09 6.62 -0.21
CA VAL A 77 6.19 5.66 -0.04
C VAL A 77 6.01 4.50 -1.00
N PHE A 78 7.08 4.16 -1.70
CA PHE A 78 7.13 3.12 -2.73
C PHE A 78 8.21 2.09 -2.33
N PRO A 79 7.87 1.02 -1.60
CA PRO A 79 8.81 -0.04 -1.27
C PRO A 79 9.09 -0.94 -2.48
N ASP A 80 10.24 -1.63 -2.45
CA ASP A 80 10.48 -2.78 -3.33
C ASP A 80 9.46 -3.91 -3.03
N THR A 81 9.26 -4.78 -3.98
CA THR A 81 8.23 -5.84 -3.94
C THR A 81 8.73 -7.15 -3.30
N SER A 82 10.02 -7.27 -3.05
CA SER A 82 10.65 -8.42 -2.41
C SER A 82 12.03 -8.07 -1.85
N PRO A 83 12.59 -8.91 -0.97
CA PRO A 83 14.03 -8.89 -0.73
C PRO A 83 14.79 -9.19 -2.02
N ARG A 84 16.05 -8.66 -2.12
CA ARG A 84 16.96 -8.88 -3.24
C ARG A 84 18.39 -9.10 -2.72
N GLY A 85 19.22 -9.67 -3.56
CA GLY A 85 20.63 -9.97 -3.25
C GLY A 85 21.03 -11.34 -3.80
N ASP A 86 22.33 -11.61 -3.86
CA ASP A 86 22.86 -12.86 -4.43
C ASP A 86 22.51 -14.07 -3.55
N ASP A 87 22.43 -13.87 -2.23
CA ASP A 87 22.08 -14.93 -1.26
C ASP A 87 20.59 -15.07 -0.98
N VAL A 88 19.73 -14.32 -1.68
CA VAL A 88 18.27 -14.40 -1.56
C VAL A 88 17.74 -15.43 -2.54
N ALA A 89 16.90 -16.34 -2.06
CA ALA A 89 16.24 -17.35 -2.89
C ALA A 89 15.49 -16.71 -4.06
N ASP A 90 15.49 -17.37 -5.20
CA ASP A 90 14.84 -16.93 -6.42
C ASP A 90 14.25 -18.11 -7.20
N ASP A 91 13.43 -17.80 -8.20
CA ASP A 91 12.85 -18.77 -9.14
C ASP A 91 12.98 -18.22 -10.57
N ASP A 92 13.06 -19.10 -11.57
CA ASP A 92 13.14 -18.70 -12.97
C ASP A 92 11.80 -18.08 -13.49
N ALA A 93 10.71 -18.37 -12.81
CA ALA A 93 9.40 -17.83 -13.16
C ALA A 93 9.20 -16.44 -12.52
N TYR A 94 8.73 -15.49 -13.32
CA TYR A 94 8.51 -14.09 -12.90
C TYR A 94 7.50 -13.90 -11.76
N ASP A 95 6.68 -14.90 -11.48
CA ASP A 95 5.59 -14.87 -10.51
C ASP A 95 5.94 -15.53 -9.16
N LEU A 96 7.23 -15.83 -8.93
CA LEU A 96 7.75 -16.37 -7.67
C LEU A 96 9.16 -15.83 -7.41
N GLY A 97 9.51 -15.64 -6.15
CA GLY A 97 10.85 -15.16 -5.77
C GLY A 97 11.02 -13.65 -5.90
N LYS A 98 12.17 -13.21 -6.43
CA LYS A 98 12.51 -11.77 -6.53
C LYS A 98 11.53 -11.02 -7.42
N GLY A 99 10.92 -9.98 -6.86
CA GLY A 99 9.85 -9.23 -7.52
C GLY A 99 8.44 -9.80 -7.31
N ALA A 100 8.30 -10.88 -6.54
CA ALA A 100 7.04 -11.60 -6.34
C ALA A 100 6.78 -11.97 -4.86
N GLY A 101 7.07 -11.07 -3.92
CA GLY A 101 6.94 -11.34 -2.47
C GLY A 101 5.52 -11.46 -1.95
N PHE A 102 4.51 -11.19 -2.75
CA PHE A 102 3.07 -11.27 -2.43
C PHE A 102 2.67 -10.60 -1.11
N TYR A 103 3.55 -9.79 -0.53
CA TYR A 103 3.34 -9.09 0.74
C TYR A 103 2.90 -10.02 1.89
N VAL A 104 3.49 -11.20 1.92
CA VAL A 104 3.30 -12.24 2.95
C VAL A 104 4.63 -12.55 3.65
N ASP A 105 4.56 -13.25 4.78
CA ASP A 105 5.73 -13.78 5.48
C ASP A 105 5.82 -15.28 5.22
N ALA A 106 6.76 -15.67 4.38
CA ALA A 106 6.99 -17.07 4.04
C ALA A 106 7.41 -17.89 5.28
N THR A 107 6.90 -19.12 5.36
CA THR A 107 7.22 -20.08 6.41
C THR A 107 7.96 -21.31 5.89
N ALA A 108 7.94 -21.55 4.59
CA ALA A 108 8.61 -22.67 3.94
C ALA A 108 9.98 -22.29 3.40
N ASP A 109 10.97 -23.18 3.54
CA ASP A 109 12.28 -23.04 2.90
C ASP A 109 12.17 -23.21 1.37
N PRO A 110 13.02 -22.50 0.61
CA PRO A 110 14.10 -21.60 1.06
C PRO A 110 13.64 -20.17 1.35
N TRP A 111 12.36 -19.85 1.19
CA TRP A 111 11.78 -18.52 1.24
C TRP A 111 11.72 -17.95 2.66
N ALA A 112 11.49 -18.83 3.66
CA ALA A 112 11.30 -18.44 5.07
C ALA A 112 12.41 -17.54 5.62
N LYS A 113 13.62 -17.65 5.07
CA LYS A 113 14.79 -16.88 5.51
C LYS A 113 14.62 -15.37 5.28
N ASN A 114 14.12 -14.97 4.12
CA ASN A 114 14.16 -13.56 3.69
C ASN A 114 12.79 -12.99 3.27
N PHE A 115 11.84 -13.80 2.81
CA PHE A 115 10.55 -13.31 2.31
C PHE A 115 9.59 -13.00 3.46
N LYS A 116 9.79 -11.83 4.10
CA LYS A 116 9.01 -11.32 5.24
C LYS A 116 8.37 -9.98 4.89
N MET A 117 7.72 -9.94 3.72
CA MET A 117 7.20 -8.68 3.19
C MET A 117 5.98 -8.15 3.96
N TYR A 118 5.19 -9.03 4.60
CA TYR A 118 4.08 -8.58 5.45
C TYR A 118 4.63 -7.81 6.67
N THR A 119 5.53 -8.39 7.43
CA THR A 119 6.18 -7.74 8.59
C THR A 119 6.92 -6.47 8.13
N TYR A 120 7.62 -6.51 7.00
CA TYR A 120 8.32 -5.34 6.48
C TYR A 120 7.38 -4.16 6.23
N ILE A 121 6.25 -4.37 5.55
CA ILE A 121 5.30 -3.32 5.18
C ILE A 121 4.45 -2.84 6.38
N THR A 122 4.12 -3.74 7.30
CA THR A 122 3.19 -3.39 8.40
C THR A 122 3.89 -2.83 9.63
N GLU A 123 5.15 -3.21 9.88
CA GLU A 123 5.88 -2.88 11.10
C GLU A 123 7.15 -2.08 10.82
N GLU A 124 8.12 -2.65 10.10
CA GLU A 124 9.46 -2.06 10.00
C GLU A 124 9.48 -0.77 9.18
N LEU A 125 8.93 -0.80 7.98
CA LEU A 125 8.95 0.36 7.09
C LEU A 125 8.17 1.56 7.66
N PRO A 126 6.96 1.42 8.21
CA PRO A 126 6.27 2.54 8.86
C PRO A 126 7.07 3.14 10.03
N ALA A 127 7.63 2.32 10.89
CA ALA A 127 8.46 2.79 12.01
C ALA A 127 9.70 3.55 11.52
N LEU A 128 10.34 3.06 10.46
CA LEU A 128 11.49 3.72 9.84
C LEU A 128 11.12 5.08 9.24
N ILE A 129 10.00 5.16 8.51
CA ILE A 129 9.49 6.39 7.89
C ILE A 129 9.13 7.43 8.98
N GLU A 130 8.34 7.04 9.98
CA GLU A 130 7.89 7.94 11.04
C GLU A 130 9.04 8.48 11.91
N SER A 131 10.10 7.69 12.08
CA SER A 131 11.27 8.07 12.89
C SER A 131 12.28 8.96 12.17
N ASN A 132 12.33 8.92 10.84
CA ASN A 132 13.41 9.56 10.08
C ASN A 132 12.95 10.62 9.07
N LEU A 133 11.66 10.66 8.75
CA LEU A 133 11.09 11.57 7.75
C LEU A 133 9.97 12.42 8.37
N PRO A 134 9.56 13.51 7.72
CA PRO A 134 8.49 14.37 8.22
C PRO A 134 7.09 13.73 8.10
N ALA A 135 6.96 12.50 8.55
CA ALA A 135 5.72 11.72 8.55
C ALA A 135 4.93 11.93 9.84
N ALA A 136 3.61 12.09 9.73
CA ALA A 136 2.71 12.19 10.87
C ALA A 136 2.45 10.78 11.44
N PRO A 137 2.80 10.50 12.71
CA PRO A 137 2.68 9.17 13.28
C PRO A 137 1.25 8.64 13.24
N GLY A 138 1.08 7.40 12.78
CA GLY A 138 -0.22 6.73 12.72
C GLY A 138 -1.19 7.25 11.65
N LEU A 139 -0.87 8.35 10.96
CA LEU A 139 -1.67 8.85 9.83
C LEU A 139 -1.19 8.24 8.52
N LYS A 140 -1.61 7.00 8.27
CA LYS A 140 -1.21 6.25 7.08
C LYS A 140 -2.37 5.57 6.39
N SER A 141 -2.27 5.47 5.06
CA SER A 141 -3.17 4.73 4.16
C SER A 141 -2.35 3.85 3.22
N ILE A 142 -3.01 2.90 2.58
CA ILE A 142 -2.33 1.92 1.74
C ILE A 142 -3.07 1.74 0.42
N CYS A 143 -2.33 1.72 -0.68
CA CYS A 143 -2.85 1.37 -2.00
C CYS A 143 -1.85 0.48 -2.75
N GLY A 144 -2.28 -0.08 -3.86
CA GLY A 144 -1.37 -0.88 -4.67
C GLY A 144 -1.97 -1.33 -5.99
N HIS A 145 -1.13 -1.93 -6.83
CA HIS A 145 -1.50 -2.44 -8.13
C HIS A 145 -1.27 -3.95 -8.22
N SER A 146 -2.22 -4.70 -8.78
CA SER A 146 -2.07 -6.12 -9.08
C SER A 146 -1.75 -6.93 -7.79
N MET A 147 -0.59 -7.61 -7.73
CA MET A 147 -0.05 -8.21 -6.51
C MET A 147 0.03 -7.21 -5.35
N GLY A 148 0.40 -5.95 -5.62
CA GLY A 148 0.40 -4.89 -4.61
C GLY A 148 -1.00 -4.46 -4.20
N GLY A 149 -1.99 -4.54 -5.08
CA GLY A 149 -3.39 -4.36 -4.77
C GLY A 149 -3.91 -5.46 -3.83
N HIS A 150 -3.49 -6.71 -4.07
CA HIS A 150 -3.67 -7.82 -3.12
C HIS A 150 -3.10 -7.47 -1.74
N GLY A 151 -1.83 -7.05 -1.71
CA GLY A 151 -1.17 -6.66 -0.46
C GLY A 151 -1.90 -5.53 0.26
N ALA A 152 -2.29 -4.48 -0.45
CA ALA A 152 -2.99 -3.33 0.13
C ALA A 152 -4.34 -3.73 0.76
N LEU A 153 -5.15 -4.51 0.04
CA LEU A 153 -6.45 -4.96 0.53
C LEU A 153 -6.31 -5.90 1.74
N THR A 154 -5.42 -6.90 1.66
CA THR A 154 -5.26 -7.90 2.73
C THR A 154 -4.67 -7.29 4.00
N ILE A 155 -3.64 -6.44 3.88
CA ILE A 155 -3.02 -5.75 5.01
C ILE A 155 -4.04 -4.84 5.72
N ALA A 156 -4.81 -4.06 4.95
CA ALA A 156 -5.81 -3.17 5.50
C ALA A 156 -6.95 -3.93 6.18
N LEU A 157 -7.47 -5.00 5.57
CA LEU A 157 -8.54 -5.82 6.15
C LEU A 157 -8.12 -6.59 7.40
N LYS A 158 -6.84 -6.96 7.53
CA LYS A 158 -6.29 -7.60 8.74
C LYS A 158 -6.07 -6.63 9.90
N SER A 159 -5.87 -5.36 9.64
CA SER A 159 -5.54 -4.35 10.64
C SER A 159 -6.24 -3.02 10.34
N PRO A 160 -7.58 -2.97 10.34
CA PRO A 160 -8.34 -1.81 9.88
C PRO A 160 -8.06 -0.52 10.69
N ASP A 161 -7.77 -0.64 11.97
CA ASP A 161 -7.48 0.52 12.82
C ASP A 161 -6.12 1.16 12.48
N ALA A 162 -5.20 0.39 11.92
CA ALA A 162 -3.87 0.86 11.57
C ALA A 162 -3.85 1.74 10.31
N TRP A 163 -4.81 1.56 9.40
CA TRP A 163 -4.85 2.22 8.09
C TRP A 163 -6.12 3.06 7.96
N ALA A 164 -6.00 4.33 7.56
CA ALA A 164 -7.16 5.23 7.42
C ALA A 164 -8.07 4.83 6.24
N SER A 165 -7.48 4.26 5.19
CA SER A 165 -8.20 3.81 3.99
C SER A 165 -7.34 2.83 3.18
N THR A 166 -8.00 2.08 2.30
CA THR A 166 -7.34 1.22 1.31
C THR A 166 -7.95 1.39 -0.06
N SER A 167 -7.10 1.31 -1.10
CA SER A 167 -7.55 1.31 -2.49
C SER A 167 -6.65 0.45 -3.37
N ALA A 168 -7.12 0.09 -4.56
CA ALA A 168 -6.34 -0.75 -5.44
C ALA A 168 -6.61 -0.52 -6.93
N PHE A 169 -5.57 -0.72 -7.75
CA PHE A 169 -5.63 -0.78 -9.19
C PHE A 169 -5.52 -2.24 -9.63
N ALA A 170 -6.51 -2.75 -10.36
CA ALA A 170 -6.51 -4.10 -10.93
C ALA A 170 -5.98 -5.17 -9.95
N PRO A 171 -6.52 -5.26 -8.71
CA PRO A 171 -5.95 -6.10 -7.66
C PRO A 171 -6.21 -7.59 -7.88
N ILE A 172 -5.29 -8.44 -7.40
CA ILE A 172 -5.59 -9.86 -7.18
C ILE A 172 -6.43 -9.96 -5.90
N CYS A 173 -7.75 -10.02 -6.05
CA CYS A 173 -8.70 -9.94 -4.93
C CYS A 173 -8.97 -11.29 -4.25
N ASN A 174 -8.78 -12.39 -4.98
CA ASN A 174 -9.13 -13.74 -4.53
C ASN A 174 -7.99 -14.72 -4.88
N PRO A 175 -6.80 -14.52 -4.30
CA PRO A 175 -5.60 -15.26 -4.66
C PRO A 175 -5.69 -16.78 -4.38
N THR A 176 -6.56 -17.22 -3.49
CA THR A 176 -6.78 -18.66 -3.27
C THR A 176 -7.46 -19.37 -4.45
N GLU A 177 -8.11 -18.61 -5.32
CA GLU A 177 -8.84 -19.12 -6.49
C GLU A 177 -8.20 -18.73 -7.83
N CYS A 178 -6.95 -18.22 -7.81
CA CYS A 178 -6.23 -17.89 -9.04
C CYS A 178 -4.84 -18.55 -9.10
N PRO A 179 -4.31 -18.82 -10.31
CA PRO A 179 -3.04 -19.52 -10.49
C PRO A 179 -1.85 -18.86 -9.77
N TRP A 180 -1.70 -17.54 -9.87
CA TRP A 180 -0.59 -16.83 -9.22
C TRP A 180 -0.62 -16.94 -7.69
N GLY A 181 -1.78 -16.74 -7.10
CA GLY A 181 -1.93 -16.82 -5.64
C GLY A 181 -1.74 -18.23 -5.11
N GLN A 182 -2.34 -19.23 -5.76
CA GLN A 182 -2.19 -20.65 -5.40
C GLN A 182 -0.72 -21.07 -5.43
N LYS A 183 0.02 -20.71 -6.51
CA LYS A 183 1.43 -21.02 -6.65
C LYS A 183 2.27 -20.34 -5.55
N ALA A 184 2.10 -19.04 -5.36
CA ALA A 184 2.87 -18.28 -4.39
C ALA A 184 2.60 -18.77 -2.95
N PHE A 185 1.36 -18.98 -2.56
CA PHE A 185 1.01 -19.41 -1.21
C PHE A 185 1.50 -20.82 -0.90
N ALA A 186 1.40 -21.74 -1.87
CA ALA A 186 1.96 -23.08 -1.72
C ALA A 186 3.49 -23.05 -1.57
N ALA A 187 4.19 -22.28 -2.40
CA ALA A 187 5.64 -22.15 -2.34
C ALA A 187 6.11 -21.47 -1.04
N TYR A 188 5.46 -20.39 -0.63
CA TYR A 188 5.82 -19.65 0.59
C TYR A 188 5.35 -20.34 1.87
N GLY A 189 4.51 -21.36 1.78
CA GLY A 189 4.00 -22.12 2.93
C GLY A 189 3.09 -21.29 3.83
N VAL A 190 2.28 -20.41 3.23
CA VAL A 190 1.37 -19.53 4.00
C VAL A 190 -0.08 -20.04 3.92
N ASP A 191 -0.86 -19.75 4.97
CA ASP A 191 -2.30 -19.96 4.94
C ASP A 191 -2.95 -18.98 3.97
N GLY A 192 -3.40 -19.45 2.82
CA GLY A 192 -4.02 -18.64 1.80
C GLY A 192 -5.26 -17.89 2.29
N ALA A 193 -6.08 -18.50 3.14
CA ALA A 193 -7.28 -17.85 3.67
C ALA A 193 -6.96 -16.61 4.50
N ALA A 194 -5.84 -16.63 5.23
CA ALA A 194 -5.35 -15.48 6.00
C ALA A 194 -4.79 -14.34 5.14
N HIS A 195 -4.60 -14.57 3.83
CA HIS A 195 -4.05 -13.61 2.88
C HIS A 195 -4.93 -13.43 1.63
N ASP A 196 -6.21 -13.74 1.71
CA ASP A 196 -7.18 -13.58 0.63
C ASP A 196 -8.20 -12.50 1.00
N ALA A 197 -8.19 -11.39 0.27
CA ALA A 197 -9.04 -10.24 0.58
C ALA A 197 -10.54 -10.57 0.54
N THR A 198 -10.96 -11.43 -0.41
CA THR A 198 -12.36 -11.88 -0.52
C THR A 198 -12.76 -12.72 0.69
N THR A 199 -11.89 -13.62 1.13
CA THR A 199 -12.09 -14.45 2.31
C THR A 199 -12.09 -13.64 3.60
N LEU A 200 -11.11 -12.74 3.76
CA LEU A 200 -11.01 -11.85 4.92
C LEU A 200 -12.25 -10.97 5.07
N LEU A 201 -12.73 -10.41 3.97
CA LEU A 201 -13.93 -9.55 4.00
C LEU A 201 -15.18 -10.35 4.40
N LYS A 202 -15.37 -11.58 3.88
CA LYS A 202 -16.46 -12.46 4.31
C LYS A 202 -16.35 -12.79 5.80
N ALA A 203 -15.13 -13.07 6.28
CA ALA A 203 -14.90 -13.42 7.69
C ALA A 203 -15.14 -12.24 8.63
N ALA A 204 -14.93 -11.00 8.19
CA ALA A 204 -15.25 -9.81 8.98
C ALA A 204 -16.75 -9.69 9.30
N GLY A 205 -17.64 -10.20 8.44
CA GLY A 205 -19.08 -10.26 8.67
C GLY A 205 -19.80 -8.91 8.71
N ALA A 206 -19.08 -7.80 8.56
CA ALA A 206 -19.59 -6.44 8.57
C ALA A 206 -18.68 -5.51 7.76
N ALA A 207 -19.15 -4.29 7.50
CA ALA A 207 -18.31 -3.26 6.87
C ALA A 207 -17.11 -2.90 7.75
N VAL A 208 -15.93 -2.86 7.15
CA VAL A 208 -14.63 -2.57 7.81
C VAL A 208 -14.20 -1.13 7.56
N TYR A 209 -14.47 -0.63 6.35
CA TYR A 209 -14.15 0.73 5.92
C TYR A 209 -15.39 1.48 5.45
N PRO A 210 -15.43 2.82 5.55
CA PRO A 210 -16.51 3.61 4.95
C PRO A 210 -16.66 3.39 3.45
N ASP A 211 -15.54 3.18 2.76
CA ASP A 211 -15.45 2.83 1.35
C ASP A 211 -14.10 2.17 1.04
N ILE A 212 -14.05 1.33 0.01
CA ILE A 212 -12.82 0.78 -0.59
C ILE A 212 -12.88 1.16 -2.07
N LEU A 213 -11.84 1.82 -2.59
CA LEU A 213 -11.79 2.23 -3.99
C LEU A 213 -10.99 1.20 -4.82
N ILE A 214 -11.59 0.71 -5.91
CA ILE A 214 -10.94 -0.17 -6.88
C ILE A 214 -11.15 0.37 -8.28
N ASP A 215 -10.06 0.54 -9.02
CA ASP A 215 -10.10 0.78 -10.46
C ASP A 215 -9.71 -0.48 -11.22
N GLN A 216 -10.45 -0.80 -12.30
CA GLN A 216 -10.24 -1.99 -13.11
C GLN A 216 -10.36 -1.67 -14.60
N GLY A 217 -9.29 -1.93 -15.35
CA GLY A 217 -9.32 -1.90 -16.82
C GLY A 217 -10.08 -3.09 -17.38
N LEU A 218 -11.01 -2.85 -18.32
CA LEU A 218 -11.79 -3.93 -18.96
C LEU A 218 -11.03 -4.65 -20.08
N ASN A 219 -9.94 -4.05 -20.59
CA ASN A 219 -9.05 -4.69 -21.57
C ASN A 219 -7.81 -5.32 -20.91
N ASP A 220 -7.85 -5.49 -19.59
CA ASP A 220 -6.81 -6.13 -18.82
C ASP A 220 -6.75 -7.62 -19.13
N GLN A 221 -5.60 -8.08 -19.63
CA GLN A 221 -5.38 -9.48 -20.03
C GLN A 221 -5.41 -10.48 -18.85
N PHE A 222 -5.26 -9.99 -17.62
CA PHE A 222 -5.28 -10.81 -16.40
C PHE A 222 -6.64 -10.83 -15.70
N LEU A 223 -7.59 -10.01 -16.13
CA LEU A 223 -8.88 -9.81 -15.47
C LEU A 223 -9.64 -11.12 -15.24
N ALA A 224 -9.72 -11.96 -16.27
CA ALA A 224 -10.54 -13.17 -16.24
C ALA A 224 -9.93 -14.28 -15.37
N GLU A 225 -8.60 -14.41 -15.35
CA GLU A 225 -7.93 -15.58 -14.76
C GLU A 225 -7.31 -15.28 -13.39
N GLN A 226 -6.82 -14.05 -13.17
CA GLN A 226 -5.97 -13.76 -12.02
C GLN A 226 -6.59 -12.80 -10.99
N LEU A 227 -7.48 -11.88 -11.39
CA LEU A 227 -7.79 -10.73 -10.53
C LEU A 227 -8.96 -10.95 -9.57
N GLY A 228 -10.02 -11.65 -9.97
CA GLY A 228 -11.13 -12.03 -9.08
C GLY A 228 -11.94 -10.86 -8.51
N VAL A 229 -11.99 -9.70 -9.19
CA VAL A 229 -12.66 -8.48 -8.71
C VAL A 229 -14.15 -8.70 -8.47
N ASP A 230 -14.84 -9.47 -9.33
CA ASP A 230 -16.27 -9.76 -9.18
C ASP A 230 -16.56 -10.62 -7.93
N ALA A 231 -15.65 -11.53 -7.55
CA ALA A 231 -15.75 -12.30 -6.31
C ALA A 231 -15.65 -11.41 -5.07
N PHE A 232 -14.74 -10.42 -5.10
CA PHE A 232 -14.59 -9.44 -4.04
C PHE A 232 -15.83 -8.52 -3.95
N GLU A 233 -16.37 -8.06 -5.07
CA GLU A 233 -17.61 -7.27 -5.14
C GLU A 233 -18.78 -8.02 -4.50
N ALA A 234 -18.93 -9.31 -4.83
CA ALA A 234 -19.96 -10.16 -4.26
C ALA A 234 -19.78 -10.35 -2.74
N ALA A 235 -18.54 -10.56 -2.28
CA ALA A 235 -18.23 -10.67 -0.86
C ALA A 235 -18.54 -9.36 -0.12
N ALA A 236 -18.14 -8.23 -0.65
CA ALA A 236 -18.43 -6.92 -0.08
C ALA A 236 -19.93 -6.69 0.08
N LYS A 237 -20.70 -6.98 -0.97
CA LYS A 237 -22.17 -6.88 -0.93
C LYS A 237 -22.78 -7.77 0.15
N SER A 238 -22.27 -8.98 0.36
CA SER A 238 -22.79 -9.93 1.33
C SER A 238 -22.63 -9.48 2.79
N VAL A 239 -21.63 -8.64 3.08
CA VAL A 239 -21.33 -8.12 4.43
C VAL A 239 -21.66 -6.63 4.59
N GLY A 240 -22.28 -6.00 3.58
CA GLY A 240 -22.61 -4.59 3.59
C GLY A 240 -21.42 -3.63 3.50
N GLN A 241 -20.25 -4.11 3.06
CA GLN A 241 -19.09 -3.26 2.79
C GLN A 241 -19.31 -2.48 1.50
N LYS A 242 -19.25 -1.14 1.59
CA LYS A 242 -19.23 -0.30 0.40
C LYS A 242 -17.87 -0.46 -0.32
N VAL A 243 -17.93 -0.77 -1.61
CA VAL A 243 -16.77 -0.78 -2.50
C VAL A 243 -17.12 0.00 -3.76
N SER A 244 -16.33 1.02 -4.04
CA SER A 244 -16.43 1.81 -5.27
C SER A 244 -15.55 1.17 -6.34
N ILE A 245 -16.13 0.26 -7.14
CA ILE A 245 -15.43 -0.39 -8.25
C ILE A 245 -15.71 0.38 -9.53
N ARG A 246 -14.68 1.03 -10.09
CA ARG A 246 -14.77 1.77 -11.35
C ARG A 246 -14.17 0.91 -12.46
N LYS A 247 -15.02 0.51 -13.41
CA LYS A 247 -14.64 -0.34 -14.57
C LYS A 247 -14.39 0.55 -15.78
N HIS A 248 -13.20 0.50 -16.37
CA HIS A 248 -12.74 1.42 -17.42
C HIS A 248 -12.59 0.71 -18.77
N PRO A 249 -13.51 0.91 -19.74
CA PRO A 249 -13.37 0.37 -21.09
C PRO A 249 -12.10 0.89 -21.77
N GLY A 250 -11.39 0.01 -22.48
CA GLY A 250 -10.19 0.34 -23.26
C GLY A 250 -8.89 0.37 -22.47
N PHE A 251 -8.95 0.37 -21.15
CA PHE A 251 -7.74 0.32 -20.29
C PHE A 251 -7.28 -1.12 -20.03
N ASP A 252 -5.98 -1.31 -20.02
CA ASP A 252 -5.27 -2.56 -19.78
C ASP A 252 -4.71 -2.65 -18.33
N HIS A 253 -3.67 -3.48 -18.11
CA HIS A 253 -2.99 -3.67 -16.82
C HIS A 253 -1.78 -2.75 -16.60
N SER A 254 -1.53 -1.82 -17.51
CA SER A 254 -0.28 -1.06 -17.56
C SER A 254 -0.29 0.21 -16.69
N TYR A 255 0.87 0.87 -16.62
CA TYR A 255 0.99 2.18 -15.99
C TYR A 255 0.26 3.31 -16.74
N PHE A 256 -0.13 3.13 -17.99
CA PHE A 256 -1.03 4.07 -18.67
C PHE A 256 -2.41 4.11 -18.00
N PHE A 257 -2.90 2.94 -17.59
CA PHE A 257 -4.11 2.84 -16.78
C PHE A 257 -3.90 3.47 -15.39
N ILE A 258 -2.88 3.05 -14.65
CA ILE A 258 -2.61 3.52 -13.29
C ILE A 258 -2.47 5.04 -13.25
N SER A 259 -1.63 5.63 -14.11
CA SER A 259 -1.38 7.07 -14.11
C SER A 259 -2.59 7.92 -14.47
N SER A 260 -3.55 7.35 -15.22
CA SER A 260 -4.79 8.05 -15.58
C SER A 260 -5.72 8.28 -14.39
N PHE A 261 -5.63 7.46 -13.35
CA PHE A 261 -6.53 7.51 -12.19
C PHE A 261 -5.81 7.71 -10.85
N MET A 262 -4.48 7.82 -10.86
CA MET A 262 -3.68 7.95 -9.63
C MET A 262 -4.06 9.17 -8.79
N ALA A 263 -4.37 10.30 -9.41
CA ALA A 263 -4.76 11.51 -8.69
C ALA A 263 -6.05 11.32 -7.86
N ASP A 264 -7.01 10.54 -8.38
CA ASP A 264 -8.24 10.21 -7.67
C ASP A 264 -7.96 9.33 -6.44
N HIS A 265 -7.03 8.36 -6.56
CA HIS A 265 -6.61 7.54 -5.42
C HIS A 265 -5.88 8.36 -4.36
N VAL A 266 -4.97 9.24 -4.76
CA VAL A 266 -4.30 10.15 -3.81
C VAL A 266 -5.33 11.00 -3.08
N LYS A 267 -6.32 11.56 -3.79
CA LYS A 267 -7.40 12.35 -3.19
C LYS A 267 -8.26 11.51 -2.23
N PHE A 268 -8.65 10.30 -2.62
CA PHE A 268 -9.41 9.37 -1.77
C PHE A 268 -8.70 9.11 -0.44
N HIS A 269 -7.38 8.89 -0.48
CA HIS A 269 -6.58 8.68 0.72
C HIS A 269 -6.40 9.96 1.53
N ALA A 270 -6.15 11.09 0.89
CA ALA A 270 -6.00 12.38 1.57
C ALA A 270 -7.27 12.75 2.36
N ASP A 271 -8.45 12.58 1.76
CA ASP A 271 -9.73 12.84 2.41
C ASP A 271 -9.92 11.94 3.66
N ALA A 272 -9.59 10.66 3.57
CA ALA A 272 -9.68 9.73 4.69
C ALA A 272 -8.66 10.03 5.81
N LEU A 273 -7.43 10.40 5.45
CA LEU A 273 -6.38 10.77 6.38
C LEU A 273 -6.71 12.06 7.13
N ASN A 274 -7.24 13.07 6.44
CA ASN A 274 -7.70 14.31 7.06
C ASN A 274 -8.83 14.03 8.05
N LYS A 275 -9.83 13.22 7.68
CA LYS A 275 -10.90 12.82 8.58
C LYS A 275 -10.39 12.07 9.81
N LYS A 276 -9.42 11.17 9.66
CA LYS A 276 -8.81 10.46 10.80
C LYS A 276 -8.09 11.44 11.73
N ALA A 277 -7.37 12.43 11.18
CA ALA A 277 -6.70 13.46 11.96
C ALA A 277 -7.70 14.35 12.72
N GLU A 278 -8.79 14.78 12.08
CA GLU A 278 -9.85 15.56 12.70
C GLU A 278 -10.51 14.80 13.87
N ASN A 279 -10.84 13.53 13.67
CA ASN A 279 -11.42 12.69 14.73
C ASN A 279 -10.48 12.57 15.94
N ALA A 280 -9.18 12.36 15.70
CA ALA A 280 -8.19 12.29 16.78
C ALA A 280 -8.09 13.62 17.56
N LEU A 281 -8.23 14.77 16.88
CA LEU A 281 -8.28 16.09 17.55
C LEU A 281 -9.52 16.24 18.43
N VAL A 282 -10.69 15.77 17.97
CA VAL A 282 -11.95 15.82 18.75
C VAL A 282 -11.84 14.95 20.00
N ASP A 283 -11.28 13.73 19.87
CA ASP A 283 -11.11 12.81 20.99
C ASP A 283 -10.17 13.39 22.06
N VAL A 284 -9.09 14.07 21.64
CA VAL A 284 -8.17 14.77 22.56
C VAL A 284 -8.86 16.00 23.21
N ALA A 285 -9.66 16.76 22.44
CA ALA A 285 -10.38 17.93 22.98
C ALA A 285 -11.40 17.58 24.07
N VAL A 286 -11.94 16.36 24.00
CA VAL A 286 -12.89 15.86 24.99
C VAL A 286 -12.20 15.41 26.28
N THR A 287 -10.88 15.12 26.21
CA THR A 287 -10.14 14.47 27.31
C THR A 287 -9.15 15.39 28.04
N ASP A 288 -8.52 16.39 27.40
CA ASP A 288 -7.54 17.27 28.07
C ASP A 288 -7.07 18.44 27.19
N ASP A 289 -7.22 19.70 27.65
CA ASP A 289 -6.74 20.92 26.97
C ASP A 289 -5.21 20.97 26.76
N ALA A 290 -4.41 20.33 27.62
CA ALA A 290 -2.94 20.29 27.48
C ALA A 290 -2.50 19.31 26.39
N ALA A 291 -3.20 18.19 26.25
CA ALA A 291 -2.96 17.20 25.18
C ALA A 291 -3.32 17.75 23.79
N LEU A 292 -4.31 18.64 23.70
CA LEU A 292 -4.69 19.34 22.47
C LEU A 292 -3.53 20.19 21.90
N ALA A 293 -2.82 20.89 22.77
CA ALA A 293 -1.68 21.74 22.38
C ALA A 293 -0.49 20.90 21.88
N GLU A 294 -0.27 19.72 22.45
CA GLU A 294 0.79 18.79 22.05
C GLU A 294 0.44 18.08 20.73
N PHE A 295 -0.81 17.62 20.58
CA PHE A 295 -1.28 17.00 19.34
C PHE A 295 -1.25 17.97 18.15
N ALA A 296 -1.66 19.23 18.36
CA ALA A 296 -1.61 20.27 17.30
C ALA A 296 -0.18 20.53 16.78
N LYS A 297 0.85 20.28 17.61
CA LYS A 297 2.26 20.37 17.20
C LYS A 297 2.72 19.15 16.39
N THR A 298 2.12 17.99 16.60
CA THR A 298 2.53 16.72 15.98
C THR A 298 1.73 16.32 14.76
N ALA A 299 0.44 16.68 14.70
CA ALA A 299 -0.50 16.23 13.68
C ALA A 299 -0.55 17.07 12.40
N GLY A 300 0.19 18.14 12.27
CA GLY A 300 0.10 19.03 11.10
C GLY A 300 -1.26 19.74 11.01
N LYS A 301 -1.28 20.94 10.48
CA LYS A 301 -2.54 21.67 10.25
C LYS A 301 -3.35 20.95 9.17
N PRO A 302 -4.70 20.89 9.28
CA PRO A 302 -5.54 20.48 8.17
C PRO A 302 -5.14 21.26 6.93
N ILE A 303 -4.98 20.58 5.82
CA ILE A 303 -4.63 21.20 4.55
C ILE A 303 -5.93 21.81 4.01
N THR A 304 -6.03 23.12 4.10
CA THR A 304 -7.11 23.90 3.47
C THR A 304 -6.80 24.14 2.00
#